data_d12e127bdc4956bfc402f5830cc76a98
#
_entry.id   d12e127bdc4956bfc402f5830cc76a98
#
_cell.length_a   1.000
_cell.length_b   1.000
_cell.length_c   1.000
_cell.angle_alpha   90.00
_cell.angle_beta   90.00
_cell.angle_gamma   90.00
#
_symmetry.space_group_name_H-M   'P 1'
#
loop_
_entity.id
_entity.type
_entity.pdbx_description
1 polymer ?
#
loop_
_entity_poly.entity_id
_entity_poly.type
_entity_poly.pdbx_seq_one_letter_code
_entity_poly.pdbx_strand_id
1 'polypeptide(L)'
;MTLRHLKIFVAVAETKSMSAAARRCFITQPTVSQTIHELEEHYHTILFERLSRKLYITEAGKNLLSHARQVIDQFEQLEQSMADDSITQRLRIGATLTVGVCLLPHILNDFQEEMPAVSTYSYISNTADIEQKILDSSLDIGIVEGNIKSPDLVSLPIIEDFLVLVCGRNHPFSQREQIPVQELEGKNFAMREAGSGTRALFEHYLHRHNLQVNIAWEASSPLAIKNAVVYNGGLSVMSIRLFQQEILNGDIHVVCNPYNEWERTFKLVYHKNKFMTSSIEQIRDILKRYRRPDILDYVKAGTLVNTVEPPILPR
;
A
#
# COMPACT_ATOMS: atom_id res chain seq x y z
N MET A 1 13.20 -4.30 34.07
CA MET A 1 12.94 -4.55 32.64
C MET A 1 14.21 -4.36 31.81
N THR A 2 14.49 -5.21 30.81
CA THR A 2 15.64 -5.13 29.90
C THR A 2 15.21 -5.41 28.47
N LEU A 3 16.04 -5.09 27.48
CA LEU A 3 15.77 -5.42 26.06
C LEU A 3 15.54 -6.93 25.84
N ARG A 4 16.25 -7.79 26.62
CA ARG A 4 16.04 -9.23 26.58
C ARG A 4 14.62 -9.62 26.98
N HIS A 5 14.04 -8.98 28.00
CA HIS A 5 12.65 -9.22 28.42
C HIS A 5 11.68 -8.84 27.30
N LEU A 6 11.89 -7.73 26.60
CA LEU A 6 11.08 -7.33 25.44
C LEU A 6 11.20 -8.31 24.28
N LYS A 7 12.41 -8.79 23.95
CA LYS A 7 12.61 -9.82 22.90
C LYS A 7 11.89 -11.12 23.22
N ILE A 8 11.92 -11.58 24.48
CA ILE A 8 11.19 -12.77 24.91
C ILE A 8 9.68 -12.55 24.84
N PHE A 9 9.18 -11.41 25.29
CA PHE A 9 7.76 -11.04 25.20
C PHE A 9 7.26 -11.05 23.76
N VAL A 10 7.99 -10.41 22.83
CA VAL A 10 7.66 -10.42 21.39
C VAL A 10 7.62 -11.84 20.85
N ALA A 11 8.59 -12.70 21.20
CA ALA A 11 8.60 -14.10 20.77
C ALA A 11 7.38 -14.87 21.26
N VAL A 12 6.90 -14.62 22.49
CA VAL A 12 5.67 -15.22 23.03
C VAL A 12 4.43 -14.75 22.27
N ALA A 13 4.35 -13.45 21.99
CA ALA A 13 3.22 -12.85 21.26
C ALA A 13 3.10 -13.42 19.85
N GLU A 14 4.21 -13.58 19.13
CA GLU A 14 4.26 -14.11 17.78
C GLU A 14 3.98 -15.61 17.69
N THR A 15 4.57 -16.38 18.59
CA THR A 15 4.41 -17.85 18.60
C THR A 15 3.12 -18.31 19.26
N LYS A 16 2.45 -17.44 20.04
CA LYS A 16 1.28 -17.75 20.86
C LYS A 16 1.49 -18.96 21.79
N SER A 17 2.77 -19.21 22.18
CA SER A 17 3.16 -20.37 22.97
C SER A 17 4.45 -20.12 23.76
N MET A 18 4.41 -20.25 25.06
CA MET A 18 5.58 -20.13 25.93
C MET A 18 6.70 -21.12 25.56
N SER A 19 6.33 -22.37 25.24
CA SER A 19 7.31 -23.39 24.84
C SER A 19 7.92 -23.16 23.46
N ALA A 20 7.16 -22.63 22.52
CA ALA A 20 7.69 -22.26 21.18
C ALA A 20 8.61 -21.04 21.28
N ALA A 21 8.25 -20.03 22.07
CA ALA A 21 9.10 -18.88 22.34
C ALA A 21 10.41 -19.30 23.04
N ALA A 22 10.35 -20.21 23.97
CA ALA A 22 11.54 -20.75 24.65
C ALA A 22 12.53 -21.37 23.66
N ARG A 23 12.05 -22.20 22.74
CA ARG A 23 12.89 -22.77 21.67
C ARG A 23 13.48 -21.69 20.77
N ARG A 24 12.67 -20.70 20.37
CA ARG A 24 13.11 -19.60 19.51
C ARG A 24 14.18 -18.71 20.17
N CYS A 25 14.06 -18.51 21.50
CA CYS A 25 15.00 -17.70 22.27
C CYS A 25 16.19 -18.50 22.84
N PHE A 26 16.26 -19.82 22.60
CA PHE A 26 17.29 -20.72 23.14
C PHE A 26 17.36 -20.68 24.67
N ILE A 27 16.21 -20.65 25.33
CA ILE A 27 16.07 -20.68 26.80
C ILE A 27 15.02 -21.71 27.25
N THR A 28 14.88 -21.92 28.58
CA THR A 28 13.89 -22.83 29.12
C THR A 28 12.49 -22.19 29.17
N GLN A 29 11.44 -23.00 29.09
CA GLN A 29 10.06 -22.52 29.24
C GLN A 29 9.78 -21.84 30.59
N PRO A 30 10.29 -22.35 31.75
CA PRO A 30 10.17 -21.62 33.00
C PRO A 30 10.77 -20.22 32.97
N THR A 31 11.92 -20.03 32.31
CA THR A 31 12.54 -18.70 32.13
C THR A 31 11.63 -17.76 31.36
N VAL A 32 10.99 -18.25 30.28
CA VAL A 32 10.02 -17.45 29.52
C VAL A 32 8.84 -17.06 30.41
N SER A 33 8.27 -18.01 31.14
CA SER A 33 7.13 -17.77 32.03
C SER A 33 7.47 -16.75 33.12
N GLN A 34 8.66 -16.85 33.70
CA GLN A 34 9.15 -15.92 34.72
C GLN A 34 9.33 -14.51 34.11
N THR A 35 9.92 -14.40 32.91
CA THR A 35 10.08 -13.13 32.23
C THR A 35 8.74 -12.43 31.94
N ILE A 36 7.73 -13.19 31.51
CA ILE A 36 6.38 -12.61 31.29
C ILE A 36 5.79 -12.14 32.61
N HIS A 37 5.90 -12.93 33.66
CA HIS A 37 5.42 -12.54 34.99
C HIS A 37 6.11 -11.26 35.51
N GLU A 38 7.42 -11.14 35.39
CA GLU A 38 8.18 -9.93 35.72
C GLU A 38 7.74 -8.69 34.97
N LEU A 39 7.37 -8.84 33.67
CA LEU A 39 6.82 -7.75 32.88
C LEU A 39 5.42 -7.36 33.34
N GLU A 40 4.56 -8.34 33.64
CA GLU A 40 3.20 -8.12 34.16
C GLU A 40 3.22 -7.45 35.53
N GLU A 41 4.14 -7.85 36.42
CA GLU A 41 4.37 -7.18 37.71
C GLU A 41 4.90 -5.75 37.51
N HIS A 42 5.88 -5.56 36.63
CA HIS A 42 6.48 -4.23 36.35
C HIS A 42 5.48 -3.21 35.85
N TYR A 43 4.55 -3.63 34.97
CA TYR A 43 3.51 -2.77 34.41
C TYR A 43 2.18 -2.81 35.17
N HIS A 44 2.07 -3.63 36.23
CA HIS A 44 0.85 -3.84 36.98
C HIS A 44 -0.36 -4.21 36.13
N THR A 45 -0.14 -5.03 35.09
CA THR A 45 -1.18 -5.43 34.12
C THR A 45 -0.93 -6.81 33.54
N ILE A 46 -1.98 -7.50 33.15
CA ILE A 46 -1.91 -8.82 32.51
C ILE A 46 -1.66 -8.60 31.02
N LEU A 47 -0.60 -9.21 30.48
CA LEU A 47 -0.22 -9.12 29.08
C LEU A 47 -0.76 -10.28 28.24
N PHE A 48 -0.94 -11.46 28.89
CA PHE A 48 -1.49 -12.65 28.25
C PHE A 48 -2.56 -13.32 29.11
N GLU A 49 -3.62 -13.81 28.49
CA GLU A 49 -4.66 -14.63 29.10
C GLU A 49 -4.60 -16.06 28.57
N ARG A 50 -4.87 -17.01 29.45
CA ARG A 50 -4.99 -18.42 29.09
C ARG A 50 -6.45 -18.86 29.09
N LEU A 51 -6.99 -19.08 27.85
CA LEU A 51 -8.35 -19.56 27.65
C LEU A 51 -8.31 -20.91 26.92
N SER A 52 -8.94 -21.92 27.47
CA SER A 52 -9.06 -23.27 26.88
C SER A 52 -7.72 -23.84 26.37
N ARG A 53 -6.66 -23.73 27.18
CA ARG A 53 -5.27 -24.16 26.88
C ARG A 53 -4.56 -23.37 25.78
N LYS A 54 -5.14 -22.28 25.29
CA LYS A 54 -4.52 -21.35 24.31
C LYS A 54 -4.11 -20.07 25.01
N LEU A 55 -3.07 -19.45 24.49
CA LEU A 55 -2.54 -18.17 24.95
C LEU A 55 -3.04 -17.05 24.04
N TYR A 56 -3.65 -16.03 24.64
CA TYR A 56 -4.16 -14.85 23.96
C TYR A 56 -3.49 -13.61 24.52
N ILE A 57 -3.12 -12.69 23.65
CA ILE A 57 -2.58 -11.39 24.03
C ILE A 57 -3.73 -10.44 24.41
N THR A 58 -3.59 -9.72 25.51
CA THR A 58 -4.57 -8.71 25.97
C THR A 58 -4.42 -7.39 25.19
N GLU A 59 -5.34 -6.44 25.37
CA GLU A 59 -5.17 -5.09 24.78
C GLU A 59 -3.91 -4.39 25.34
N ALA A 60 -3.63 -4.52 26.64
CA ALA A 60 -2.39 -4.02 27.22
C ALA A 60 -1.15 -4.70 26.59
N GLY A 61 -1.25 -6.01 26.37
CA GLY A 61 -0.20 -6.78 25.68
C GLY A 61 0.01 -6.30 24.23
N LYS A 62 -1.05 -6.01 23.48
CA LYS A 62 -0.93 -5.47 22.11
C LYS A 62 -0.26 -4.09 22.10
N ASN A 63 -0.61 -3.24 23.04
CA ASN A 63 0.03 -1.94 23.20
C ASN A 63 1.53 -2.10 23.50
N LEU A 64 1.89 -2.93 24.49
CA LEU A 64 3.30 -3.22 24.80
C LEU A 64 4.02 -3.84 23.58
N LEU A 65 3.36 -4.71 22.79
CA LEU A 65 3.95 -5.35 21.62
C LEU A 65 4.39 -4.34 20.58
N SER A 66 3.54 -3.33 20.29
CA SER A 66 3.87 -2.25 19.37
C SER A 66 5.13 -1.49 19.82
N HIS A 67 5.14 -1.04 21.07
CA HIS A 67 6.30 -0.32 21.63
C HIS A 67 7.55 -1.17 21.75
N ALA A 68 7.41 -2.43 22.16
CA ALA A 68 8.54 -3.34 22.32
C ALA A 68 9.25 -3.60 20.98
N ARG A 69 8.49 -3.76 19.89
CA ARG A 69 9.07 -3.90 18.54
C ARG A 69 9.83 -2.66 18.10
N GLN A 70 9.29 -1.48 18.35
CA GLN A 70 9.98 -0.21 18.03
C GLN A 70 11.31 -0.05 18.78
N VAL A 71 11.31 -0.33 20.10
CA VAL A 71 12.52 -0.26 20.92
C VAL A 71 13.57 -1.27 20.46
N ILE A 72 13.15 -2.48 20.12
CA ILE A 72 14.04 -3.52 19.60
C ILE A 72 14.63 -3.10 18.25
N ASP A 73 13.79 -2.60 17.33
CA ASP A 73 14.21 -2.13 16.00
C ASP A 73 15.20 -0.96 16.11
N GLN A 74 14.91 0.03 16.96
CA GLN A 74 15.83 1.17 17.20
C GLN A 74 17.17 0.71 17.82
N PHE A 75 17.14 -0.24 18.73
CA PHE A 75 18.37 -0.79 19.30
C PHE A 75 19.18 -1.55 18.26
N GLU A 76 18.53 -2.36 17.41
CA GLU A 76 19.20 -3.09 16.33
C GLU A 76 19.78 -2.12 15.27
N GLN A 77 19.10 -1.01 14.98
CA GLN A 77 19.63 0.06 14.13
C GLN A 77 20.85 0.74 14.74
N LEU A 78 20.83 0.99 16.08
CA LEU A 78 22.00 1.54 16.79
C LEU A 78 23.20 0.58 16.69
N GLU A 79 23.02 -0.69 16.99
CA GLU A 79 24.06 -1.70 16.88
C GLU A 79 24.63 -1.77 15.45
N GLN A 80 23.74 -1.72 14.43
CA GLN A 80 24.14 -1.70 13.02
C GLN A 80 24.92 -0.42 12.65
N SER A 81 24.51 0.74 13.18
CA SER A 81 25.20 2.01 12.88
C SER A 81 26.57 2.11 13.53
N MET A 82 26.83 1.34 14.59
CA MET A 82 28.10 1.31 15.32
C MET A 82 29.01 0.14 14.91
N ALA A 83 28.46 -0.83 14.21
CA ALA A 83 29.25 -1.93 13.67
C ALA A 83 29.96 -1.49 12.37
N ASP A 84 31.22 -1.84 12.22
CA ASP A 84 32.04 -1.54 11.04
C ASP A 84 31.34 -1.94 9.72
N ASP A 85 31.66 -1.25 8.64
CA ASP A 85 31.12 -1.25 7.26
C ASP A 85 30.70 -2.60 6.62
N SER A 86 30.80 -3.71 7.31
CA SER A 86 30.52 -5.06 6.78
C SER A 86 29.08 -5.54 6.98
N ILE A 87 28.23 -4.84 7.76
CA ILE A 87 26.82 -5.22 7.94
C ILE A 87 25.98 -4.48 6.92
N THR A 88 25.53 -5.20 5.92
CA THR A 88 24.61 -4.70 4.88
C THR A 88 23.34 -4.15 5.54
N GLN A 89 23.17 -2.84 5.55
CA GLN A 89 21.90 -2.23 5.96
C GLN A 89 20.78 -2.77 5.09
N ARG A 90 19.64 -3.06 5.69
CA ARG A 90 18.46 -3.56 4.97
C ARG A 90 17.30 -2.60 5.13
N LEU A 91 16.77 -2.10 4.01
CA LEU A 91 15.59 -1.25 3.96
C LEU A 91 14.36 -2.09 3.56
N ARG A 92 13.34 -2.14 4.44
CA ARG A 92 12.09 -2.91 4.23
C ARG A 92 10.99 -1.97 3.76
N ILE A 93 10.54 -2.14 2.53
CA ILE A 93 9.62 -1.23 1.84
C ILE A 93 8.30 -1.94 1.55
N GLY A 94 7.20 -1.38 2.01
CA GLY A 94 5.85 -1.77 1.60
C GLY A 94 5.36 -0.96 0.40
N ALA A 95 4.61 -1.56 -0.51
CA ALA A 95 3.97 -0.84 -1.60
C ALA A 95 2.57 -1.37 -1.88
N THR A 96 1.63 -0.48 -2.24
CA THR A 96 0.34 -0.93 -2.79
C THR A 96 0.51 -1.42 -4.22
N LEU A 97 -0.48 -2.18 -4.71
CA LEU A 97 -0.37 -2.93 -5.97
C LEU A 97 0.05 -2.07 -7.16
N THR A 98 -0.56 -0.90 -7.36
CA THR A 98 -0.21 -0.02 -8.48
C THR A 98 1.24 0.44 -8.39
N VAL A 99 1.67 0.87 -7.20
CA VAL A 99 3.06 1.29 -6.96
C VAL A 99 4.02 0.13 -7.15
N GLY A 100 3.69 -1.04 -6.59
CA GLY A 100 4.52 -2.25 -6.65
C GLY A 100 4.75 -2.77 -8.07
N VAL A 101 3.74 -2.62 -8.93
CA VAL A 101 3.82 -3.07 -10.35
C VAL A 101 4.51 -2.03 -11.23
N CYS A 102 4.16 -0.74 -11.08
CA CYS A 102 4.54 0.29 -12.07
C CYS A 102 5.76 1.11 -11.68
N LEU A 103 6.02 1.30 -10.40
CA LEU A 103 7.01 2.28 -9.93
C LEU A 103 8.14 1.62 -9.12
N LEU A 104 7.80 0.75 -8.18
CA LEU A 104 8.76 0.21 -7.22
C LEU A 104 9.99 -0.46 -7.88
N PRO A 105 9.86 -1.24 -8.96
CA PRO A 105 11.03 -1.83 -9.62
C PRO A 105 12.03 -0.77 -10.12
N HIS A 106 11.54 0.32 -10.71
CA HIS A 106 12.37 1.41 -11.20
C HIS A 106 12.99 2.22 -10.05
N ILE A 107 12.20 2.53 -9.02
CA ILE A 107 12.67 3.21 -7.81
C ILE A 107 13.78 2.42 -7.13
N LEU A 108 13.64 1.10 -7.05
CA LEU A 108 14.65 0.25 -6.42
C LEU A 108 15.91 0.11 -7.28
N ASN A 109 15.78 0.16 -8.60
CA ASN A 109 16.96 0.21 -9.50
C ASN A 109 17.76 1.49 -9.26
N ASP A 110 17.10 2.66 -9.29
CA ASP A 110 17.75 3.94 -9.00
C ASP A 110 18.37 3.95 -7.59
N PHE A 111 17.66 3.38 -6.61
CA PHE A 111 18.16 3.29 -5.24
C PHE A 111 19.40 2.40 -5.14
N GLN A 112 19.42 1.26 -5.83
CA GLN A 112 20.56 0.35 -5.82
C GLN A 112 21.81 0.97 -6.48
N GLU A 113 21.62 1.82 -7.50
CA GLU A 113 22.71 2.57 -8.13
C GLU A 113 23.33 3.60 -7.18
N GLU A 114 22.50 4.29 -6.38
CA GLU A 114 22.94 5.35 -5.47
C GLU A 114 23.38 4.83 -4.08
N MET A 115 22.85 3.69 -3.65
CA MET A 115 23.11 3.09 -2.33
C MET A 115 23.44 1.58 -2.46
N PRO A 116 24.54 1.19 -3.18
CA PRO A 116 24.82 -0.22 -3.49
C PRO A 116 25.09 -1.10 -2.26
N ALA A 117 25.48 -0.50 -1.13
CA ALA A 117 25.71 -1.21 0.13
C ALA A 117 24.43 -1.53 0.91
N VAL A 118 23.27 -0.97 0.51
CA VAL A 118 21.99 -1.18 1.20
C VAL A 118 21.17 -2.24 0.49
N SER A 119 20.87 -3.35 1.16
CA SER A 119 19.94 -4.34 0.63
C SER A 119 18.48 -3.88 0.83
N THR A 120 17.59 -4.27 -0.08
CA THR A 120 16.17 -3.96 0.02
C THR A 120 15.33 -5.21 0.20
N TYR A 121 14.22 -5.07 0.91
CA TYR A 121 13.13 -6.05 0.95
C TYR A 121 11.83 -5.37 0.59
N SER A 122 11.12 -5.90 -0.37
CA SER A 122 9.86 -5.34 -0.86
C SER A 122 8.68 -6.23 -0.49
N TYR A 123 7.61 -5.61 0.00
CA TYR A 123 6.37 -6.28 0.32
C TYR A 123 5.21 -5.55 -0.37
N ILE A 124 4.43 -6.28 -1.17
CA ILE A 124 3.32 -5.70 -1.94
C ILE A 124 2.01 -6.23 -1.39
N SER A 125 1.13 -5.32 -0.96
CA SER A 125 -0.19 -5.65 -0.41
C SER A 125 -1.16 -4.47 -0.53
N ASN A 126 -2.31 -4.52 0.15
CA ASN A 126 -3.22 -3.39 0.30
C ASN A 126 -2.74 -2.41 1.37
N THR A 127 -3.33 -1.20 1.38
CA THR A 127 -2.95 -0.11 2.30
C THR A 127 -3.05 -0.53 3.77
N ALA A 128 -4.11 -1.23 4.15
CA ALA A 128 -4.35 -1.59 5.55
C ALA A 128 -3.30 -2.58 6.09
N ASP A 129 -2.88 -3.54 5.27
CA ASP A 129 -1.84 -4.50 5.66
C ASP A 129 -0.45 -3.83 5.73
N ILE A 130 -0.14 -2.91 4.81
CA ILE A 130 1.10 -2.12 4.87
C ILE A 130 1.12 -1.22 6.11
N GLU A 131 0.00 -0.55 6.41
CA GLU A 131 -0.17 0.25 7.62
C GLU A 131 0.13 -0.57 8.87
N GLN A 132 -0.48 -1.76 8.99
CA GLN A 132 -0.25 -2.66 10.13
C GLN A 132 1.22 -3.09 10.23
N LYS A 133 1.86 -3.40 9.11
CA LYS A 133 3.27 -3.83 9.09
C LYS A 133 4.27 -2.72 9.42
N ILE A 134 3.92 -1.46 9.17
CA ILE A 134 4.72 -0.32 9.63
C ILE A 134 4.54 -0.14 11.14
N LEU A 135 3.31 -0.23 11.64
CA LEU A 135 3.01 -0.13 13.07
C LEU A 135 3.70 -1.20 13.90
N ASP A 136 3.83 -2.41 13.37
CA ASP A 136 4.52 -3.51 14.05
C ASP A 136 6.02 -3.61 13.72
N SER A 137 6.58 -2.59 13.06
CA SER A 137 8.00 -2.49 12.67
C SER A 137 8.49 -3.63 11.76
N SER A 138 7.59 -4.33 11.06
CA SER A 138 7.95 -5.32 10.04
C SER A 138 8.37 -4.67 8.72
N LEU A 139 7.93 -3.42 8.49
CA LEU A 139 8.35 -2.55 7.38
C LEU A 139 8.88 -1.23 7.94
N ASP A 140 9.84 -0.65 7.24
CA ASP A 140 10.43 0.64 7.59
C ASP A 140 9.61 1.80 7.04
N ILE A 141 9.19 1.68 5.80
CA ILE A 141 8.39 2.66 5.06
C ILE A 141 7.36 1.95 4.18
N GLY A 142 6.35 2.71 3.76
CA GLY A 142 5.36 2.28 2.77
C GLY A 142 5.13 3.34 1.70
N ILE A 143 4.83 2.91 0.47
CA ILE A 143 4.39 3.80 -0.62
C ILE A 143 2.97 3.35 -1.00
N VAL A 144 1.97 4.14 -0.60
CA VAL A 144 0.57 3.69 -0.64
C VAL A 144 -0.35 4.70 -1.33
N GLU A 145 -1.45 4.20 -1.89
CA GLU A 145 -2.47 5.00 -2.58
C GLU A 145 -3.70 5.30 -1.71
N GLY A 146 -3.85 4.65 -0.59
CA GLY A 146 -5.04 4.78 0.27
C GLY A 146 -4.92 5.85 1.36
N ASN A 147 -5.96 5.93 2.17
CA ASN A 147 -5.96 6.75 3.36
C ASN A 147 -5.39 5.95 4.55
N ILE A 148 -4.46 6.57 5.25
CA ILE A 148 -3.89 6.06 6.49
C ILE A 148 -4.84 6.42 7.63
N LYS A 149 -5.13 5.46 8.50
CA LYS A 149 -6.07 5.62 9.61
C LYS A 149 -5.38 5.88 10.94
N SER A 150 -4.19 5.31 11.13
CA SER A 150 -3.47 5.43 12.40
C SER A 150 -2.85 6.81 12.59
N PRO A 151 -3.06 7.46 13.74
CA PRO A 151 -2.40 8.72 14.10
C PRO A 151 -0.90 8.55 14.43
N ASP A 152 -0.42 7.31 14.51
CA ASP A 152 0.99 7.00 14.78
C ASP A 152 1.83 6.96 13.50
N LEU A 153 1.20 7.13 12.33
CA LEU A 153 1.88 7.15 11.05
C LEU A 153 1.91 8.57 10.46
N VAL A 154 3.06 8.94 9.93
CA VAL A 154 3.23 10.11 9.07
C VAL A 154 2.92 9.69 7.63
N SER A 155 2.15 10.51 6.93
CA SER A 155 1.73 10.26 5.55
C SER A 155 2.02 11.48 4.69
N LEU A 156 3.01 11.40 3.80
CA LEU A 156 3.48 12.49 2.96
C LEU A 156 3.08 12.24 1.49
N PRO A 157 2.19 13.05 0.89
CA PRO A 157 1.92 12.99 -0.55
C PRO A 157 3.22 13.25 -1.34
N ILE A 158 3.58 12.36 -2.27
CA ILE A 158 4.88 12.47 -2.96
C ILE A 158 4.79 12.21 -4.47
N ILE A 159 3.92 11.33 -4.95
CA ILE A 159 3.78 10.98 -6.36
C ILE A 159 2.35 11.25 -6.81
N GLU A 160 2.16 12.06 -7.81
CA GLU A 160 0.87 12.30 -8.45
C GLU A 160 0.46 11.11 -9.31
N ASP A 161 -0.80 10.74 -9.27
CA ASP A 161 -1.40 9.71 -10.11
C ASP A 161 -2.85 10.08 -10.44
N PHE A 162 -3.37 9.52 -11.49
CA PHE A 162 -4.78 9.66 -11.84
C PHE A 162 -5.30 8.38 -12.49
N LEU A 163 -6.58 8.17 -12.35
CA LEU A 163 -7.27 7.10 -13.03
C LEU A 163 -7.75 7.56 -14.41
N VAL A 164 -7.83 6.60 -15.30
CA VAL A 164 -8.41 6.77 -16.63
C VAL A 164 -9.40 5.65 -16.90
N LEU A 165 -10.45 5.95 -17.65
CA LEU A 165 -11.27 4.93 -18.27
C LEU A 165 -10.49 4.38 -19.46
N VAL A 166 -10.44 3.07 -19.57
CA VAL A 166 -9.74 2.38 -20.66
C VAL A 166 -10.65 1.38 -21.36
N CYS A 167 -10.44 1.21 -22.65
CA CYS A 167 -11.09 0.19 -23.45
C CYS A 167 -10.10 -0.41 -24.48
N GLY A 168 -10.35 -1.61 -24.93
CA GLY A 168 -9.59 -2.24 -26.01
C GLY A 168 -9.81 -1.53 -27.36
N ARG A 169 -8.88 -1.70 -28.31
CA ARG A 169 -8.89 -1.06 -29.64
C ARG A 169 -10.19 -1.29 -30.43
N ASN A 170 -10.87 -2.40 -30.21
CA ASN A 170 -12.09 -2.77 -30.92
C ASN A 170 -13.38 -2.32 -30.23
N HIS A 171 -13.28 -1.67 -29.07
CA HIS A 171 -14.46 -1.16 -28.36
C HIS A 171 -15.03 0.07 -29.05
N PRO A 172 -16.38 0.28 -29.09
CA PRO A 172 -16.97 1.46 -29.75
C PRO A 172 -16.46 2.80 -29.23
N PHE A 173 -15.95 2.87 -27.98
CA PHE A 173 -15.38 4.09 -27.43
C PHE A 173 -13.99 4.44 -27.98
N SER A 174 -13.26 3.48 -28.55
CA SER A 174 -11.89 3.72 -29.05
C SER A 174 -11.80 4.69 -30.23
N GLN A 175 -12.92 4.88 -30.95
CA GLN A 175 -13.00 5.80 -32.11
C GLN A 175 -13.57 7.18 -31.74
N ARG A 176 -13.86 7.43 -30.48
CA ARG A 176 -14.58 8.63 -30.05
C ARG A 176 -13.70 9.58 -29.24
N GLU A 177 -13.79 10.86 -29.56
CA GLU A 177 -13.11 11.93 -28.81
C GLU A 177 -13.88 12.35 -27.57
N GLN A 178 -15.21 12.26 -27.62
CA GLN A 178 -16.08 12.61 -26.50
C GLN A 178 -17.07 11.47 -26.22
N ILE A 179 -17.18 11.10 -24.95
CA ILE A 179 -18.05 10.03 -24.47
C ILE A 179 -18.93 10.62 -23.36
N PRO A 180 -20.25 10.72 -23.57
CA PRO A 180 -21.19 11.09 -22.50
C PRO A 180 -21.08 10.15 -21.32
N VAL A 181 -21.01 10.69 -20.12
CA VAL A 181 -20.90 9.91 -18.89
C VAL A 181 -22.05 8.90 -18.76
N GLN A 182 -23.25 9.28 -19.22
CA GLN A 182 -24.45 8.42 -19.19
C GLN A 182 -24.31 7.15 -20.03
N GLU A 183 -23.41 7.13 -21.01
CA GLU A 183 -23.16 5.92 -21.80
C GLU A 183 -22.40 4.83 -21.05
N LEU A 184 -21.90 5.12 -19.87
CA LEU A 184 -21.35 4.10 -18.97
C LEU A 184 -22.42 3.22 -18.34
N GLU A 185 -23.68 3.69 -18.29
CA GLU A 185 -24.79 2.95 -17.70
C GLU A 185 -24.92 1.56 -18.28
N GLY A 186 -24.98 0.54 -17.42
CA GLY A 186 -25.14 -0.86 -17.77
C GLY A 186 -23.99 -1.49 -18.56
N LYS A 187 -22.87 -0.79 -18.79
CA LYS A 187 -21.71 -1.35 -19.50
C LYS A 187 -20.98 -2.38 -18.63
N ASN A 188 -20.31 -3.30 -19.30
CA ASN A 188 -19.48 -4.33 -18.65
C ASN A 188 -18.12 -3.78 -18.28
N PHE A 189 -17.77 -3.90 -17.01
CA PHE A 189 -16.49 -3.47 -16.46
C PHE A 189 -15.68 -4.64 -15.90
N ALA A 190 -14.38 -4.58 -16.12
CA ALA A 190 -13.39 -5.33 -15.35
C ALA A 190 -12.89 -4.43 -14.23
N MET A 191 -13.13 -4.82 -12.97
CA MET A 191 -12.84 -3.98 -11.82
C MET A 191 -11.92 -4.67 -10.81
N ARG A 192 -11.28 -3.84 -9.99
CA ARG A 192 -10.56 -4.29 -8.83
C ARG A 192 -11.52 -4.90 -7.80
N GLU A 193 -10.95 -5.73 -6.93
CA GLU A 193 -11.64 -6.34 -5.78
C GLU A 193 -12.27 -5.31 -4.86
N ALA A 194 -13.29 -5.71 -4.12
CA ALA A 194 -13.88 -4.89 -3.07
C ALA A 194 -12.82 -4.51 -2.02
N GLY A 195 -12.84 -3.22 -1.58
CA GLY A 195 -11.81 -2.67 -0.69
C GLY A 195 -10.58 -2.07 -1.39
N SER A 196 -10.47 -2.18 -2.70
CA SER A 196 -9.47 -1.45 -3.48
C SER A 196 -9.77 0.05 -3.49
N GLY A 197 -8.76 0.89 -3.23
CA GLY A 197 -8.89 2.34 -3.33
C GLY A 197 -9.22 2.82 -4.75
N THR A 198 -8.70 2.14 -5.79
CA THR A 198 -9.06 2.40 -7.19
C THR A 198 -10.55 2.18 -7.45
N ARG A 199 -11.10 1.04 -6.97
CA ARG A 199 -12.51 0.73 -7.10
C ARG A 199 -13.38 1.72 -6.33
N ALA A 200 -13.04 2.02 -5.09
CA ALA A 200 -13.79 2.95 -4.25
C ALA A 200 -13.90 4.35 -4.89
N LEU A 201 -12.83 4.84 -5.52
CA LEU A 201 -12.84 6.13 -6.20
C LEU A 201 -13.78 6.13 -7.40
N PHE A 202 -13.80 5.06 -8.19
CA PHE A 202 -14.72 4.93 -9.34
C PHE A 202 -16.17 4.69 -8.90
N GLU A 203 -16.42 3.86 -7.89
CA GLU A 203 -17.77 3.66 -7.33
C GLU A 203 -18.36 4.97 -6.77
N HIS A 204 -17.53 5.79 -6.10
CA HIS A 204 -17.95 7.11 -5.66
C HIS A 204 -18.36 8.01 -6.83
N TYR A 205 -17.59 7.99 -7.92
CA TYR A 205 -17.94 8.72 -9.15
C TYR A 205 -19.26 8.24 -9.75
N LEU A 206 -19.46 6.93 -9.90
CA LEU A 206 -20.72 6.37 -10.40
C LEU A 206 -21.91 6.78 -9.54
N HIS A 207 -21.77 6.73 -8.22
CA HIS A 207 -22.82 7.14 -7.29
C HIS A 207 -23.19 8.63 -7.45
N ARG A 208 -22.19 9.51 -7.60
CA ARG A 208 -22.44 10.96 -7.82
C ARG A 208 -23.19 11.25 -9.11
N HIS A 209 -23.00 10.43 -10.14
CA HIS A 209 -23.67 10.57 -11.43
C HIS A 209 -24.92 9.70 -11.56
N ASN A 210 -25.36 9.03 -10.48
CA ASN A 210 -26.50 8.08 -10.46
C ASN A 210 -26.39 6.99 -11.54
N LEU A 211 -25.20 6.44 -11.74
CA LEU A 211 -24.90 5.40 -12.73
C LEU A 211 -24.67 4.05 -12.08
N GLN A 212 -25.10 3.00 -12.78
CA GLN A 212 -24.83 1.62 -12.43
C GLN A 212 -24.14 0.91 -13.59
N VAL A 213 -23.07 0.18 -13.28
CA VAL A 213 -22.32 -0.59 -14.26
C VAL A 213 -22.40 -2.09 -13.93
N ASN A 214 -22.21 -2.93 -14.93
CA ASN A 214 -22.16 -4.37 -14.73
C ASN A 214 -20.70 -4.80 -14.48
N ILE A 215 -20.40 -5.36 -13.31
CA ILE A 215 -19.07 -5.91 -13.00
C ILE A 215 -18.99 -7.31 -13.61
N ALA A 216 -18.46 -7.41 -14.83
CA ALA A 216 -18.29 -8.67 -15.53
C ALA A 216 -17.03 -9.44 -15.08
N TRP A 217 -16.02 -8.71 -14.59
CA TRP A 217 -14.77 -9.27 -14.04
C TRP A 217 -14.41 -8.55 -12.74
N GLU A 218 -14.06 -9.34 -11.74
CA GLU A 218 -13.48 -8.83 -10.49
C GLU A 218 -12.14 -9.54 -10.23
N ALA A 219 -11.06 -8.76 -10.03
CA ALA A 219 -9.74 -9.33 -9.77
C ALA A 219 -8.87 -8.41 -8.92
N SER A 220 -8.03 -8.98 -8.07
CA SER A 220 -6.98 -8.27 -7.36
C SER A 220 -5.74 -8.00 -8.23
N SER A 221 -5.55 -8.80 -9.28
CA SER A 221 -4.43 -8.67 -10.20
C SER A 221 -4.68 -7.59 -11.26
N PRO A 222 -3.87 -6.52 -11.31
CA PRO A 222 -3.93 -5.50 -12.37
C PRO A 222 -3.74 -6.10 -13.77
N LEU A 223 -2.89 -7.14 -13.89
CA LEU A 223 -2.66 -7.84 -15.15
C LEU A 223 -3.91 -8.57 -15.63
N ALA A 224 -4.67 -9.22 -14.75
CA ALA A 224 -5.92 -9.88 -15.11
C ALA A 224 -6.95 -8.88 -15.66
N ILE A 225 -7.09 -7.71 -15.01
CA ILE A 225 -7.96 -6.64 -15.47
C ILE A 225 -7.51 -6.10 -16.82
N LYS A 226 -6.22 -5.85 -17.00
CA LYS A 226 -5.65 -5.41 -18.26
C LYS A 226 -5.98 -6.38 -19.41
N ASN A 227 -5.76 -7.65 -19.19
CA ASN A 227 -6.06 -8.69 -20.20
C ASN A 227 -7.58 -8.79 -20.49
N ALA A 228 -8.43 -8.63 -19.48
CA ALA A 228 -9.88 -8.58 -19.68
C ALA A 228 -10.28 -7.39 -20.58
N VAL A 229 -9.67 -6.22 -20.43
CA VAL A 229 -9.91 -5.06 -21.30
C VAL A 229 -9.42 -5.33 -22.71
N VAL A 230 -8.19 -5.82 -22.88
CA VAL A 230 -7.57 -6.03 -24.21
C VAL A 230 -8.28 -7.12 -25.00
N TYR A 231 -8.58 -8.27 -24.37
CA TYR A 231 -9.05 -9.46 -25.09
C TYR A 231 -10.56 -9.68 -25.01
N ASN A 232 -11.23 -9.21 -23.97
CA ASN A 232 -12.67 -9.44 -23.78
C ASN A 232 -13.53 -8.22 -24.09
N GLY A 233 -12.94 -7.07 -24.48
CA GLY A 233 -13.66 -5.88 -24.93
C GLY A 233 -14.41 -5.14 -23.82
N GLY A 234 -14.10 -5.39 -22.55
CA GLY A 234 -14.67 -4.68 -21.41
C GLY A 234 -14.08 -3.29 -21.23
N LEU A 235 -14.68 -2.54 -20.32
CA LEU A 235 -14.17 -1.27 -19.81
C LEU A 235 -13.45 -1.48 -18.48
N SER A 236 -12.55 -0.58 -18.12
CA SER A 236 -11.99 -0.53 -16.77
C SER A 236 -11.62 0.91 -16.39
N VAL A 237 -11.57 1.19 -15.08
CA VAL A 237 -11.02 2.44 -14.56
C VAL A 237 -9.85 2.09 -13.64
N MET A 238 -8.65 2.50 -14.07
CA MET A 238 -7.39 2.13 -13.42
C MET A 238 -6.38 3.29 -13.52
N SER A 239 -5.27 3.20 -12.80
CA SER A 239 -4.15 4.13 -12.98
C SER A 239 -3.63 4.10 -14.41
N ILE A 240 -3.37 5.29 -14.96
CA ILE A 240 -2.75 5.45 -16.28
C ILE A 240 -1.41 4.71 -16.37
N ARG A 241 -0.68 4.60 -15.28
CA ARG A 241 0.64 3.95 -15.21
C ARG A 241 0.61 2.46 -15.53
N LEU A 242 -0.54 1.80 -15.34
CA LEU A 242 -0.70 0.35 -15.58
C LEU A 242 -0.76 -0.03 -17.06
N PHE A 243 -1.07 0.91 -17.94
CA PHE A 243 -1.36 0.65 -19.35
C PHE A 243 -0.37 1.32 -20.30
N GLN A 244 0.73 1.86 -19.80
CA GLN A 244 1.66 2.67 -20.57
C GLN A 244 2.10 1.97 -21.86
N GLN A 245 2.49 0.71 -21.80
CA GLN A 245 2.95 -0.03 -22.96
C GLN A 245 1.80 -0.31 -23.96
N GLU A 246 0.64 -0.71 -23.47
CA GLU A 246 -0.53 -1.03 -24.29
C GLU A 246 -1.12 0.22 -24.96
N ILE A 247 -1.03 1.36 -24.30
CA ILE A 247 -1.43 2.66 -24.87
C ILE A 247 -0.50 3.04 -26.01
N LEU A 248 0.82 2.96 -25.81
CA LEU A 248 1.81 3.25 -26.83
C LEU A 248 1.71 2.30 -28.04
N ASN A 249 1.37 1.04 -27.82
CA ASN A 249 1.15 0.06 -28.88
C ASN A 249 -0.22 0.23 -29.59
N GLY A 250 -1.12 1.05 -29.06
CA GLY A 250 -2.47 1.22 -29.59
C GLY A 250 -3.42 0.06 -29.29
N ASP A 251 -3.09 -0.80 -28.33
CA ASP A 251 -3.94 -1.91 -27.89
C ASP A 251 -5.07 -1.44 -26.99
N ILE A 252 -4.82 -0.36 -26.25
CA ILE A 252 -5.77 0.27 -25.33
C ILE A 252 -5.95 1.73 -25.72
N HIS A 253 -7.22 2.15 -25.76
CA HIS A 253 -7.62 3.54 -25.86
C HIS A 253 -7.97 4.11 -24.48
N VAL A 254 -7.50 5.33 -24.22
CA VAL A 254 -7.69 6.05 -22.97
C VAL A 254 -8.77 7.10 -23.10
N VAL A 255 -9.61 7.20 -22.08
CA VAL A 255 -10.61 8.26 -21.93
C VAL A 255 -10.40 8.93 -20.58
N CYS A 256 -10.10 10.22 -20.61
CA CYS A 256 -9.82 11.05 -19.44
C CYS A 256 -11.10 11.59 -18.81
N ASN A 257 -11.10 11.72 -17.49
CA ASN A 257 -12.06 12.53 -16.77
C ASN A 257 -11.48 13.94 -16.59
N PRO A 258 -12.03 14.98 -17.25
CA PRO A 258 -11.47 16.33 -17.20
C PRO A 258 -11.80 17.10 -15.92
N TYR A 259 -12.59 16.53 -15.02
CA TYR A 259 -13.13 17.20 -13.83
C TYR A 259 -12.30 16.93 -12.56
N ASN A 260 -11.08 16.39 -12.66
CA ASN A 260 -10.15 16.08 -11.58
C ASN A 260 -10.72 15.14 -10.49
N GLU A 261 -11.82 14.45 -10.79
CA GLU A 261 -12.48 13.56 -9.82
C GLU A 261 -11.75 12.22 -9.63
N TRP A 262 -10.81 11.92 -10.51
CA TRP A 262 -10.02 10.69 -10.53
C TRP A 262 -8.55 10.91 -10.21
N GLU A 263 -8.20 12.12 -9.77
CA GLU A 263 -6.86 12.40 -9.28
C GLU A 263 -6.62 11.79 -7.90
N ARG A 264 -5.41 11.32 -7.69
CA ARG A 264 -4.95 10.80 -6.41
C ARG A 264 -3.46 11.00 -6.24
N THR A 265 -2.96 10.69 -5.06
CA THR A 265 -1.52 10.74 -4.77
C THR A 265 -1.07 9.46 -4.11
N PHE A 266 0.10 8.95 -4.47
CA PHE A 266 0.80 7.98 -3.66
C PHE A 266 1.55 8.72 -2.56
N LYS A 267 1.50 8.14 -1.36
CA LYS A 267 2.02 8.75 -0.15
C LYS A 267 3.17 7.90 0.38
N LEU A 268 4.26 8.55 0.77
CA LEU A 268 5.28 7.93 1.59
C LEU A 268 4.78 7.87 3.02
N VAL A 269 4.77 6.68 3.61
CA VAL A 269 4.24 6.43 4.96
C VAL A 269 5.32 5.79 5.82
N TYR A 270 5.46 6.27 7.05
CA TYR A 270 6.37 5.71 8.04
C TYR A 270 5.86 6.00 9.46
N HIS A 271 6.35 5.26 10.44
CA HIS A 271 5.99 5.50 11.84
C HIS A 271 6.52 6.86 12.33
N LYS A 272 5.70 7.64 13.06
CA LYS A 272 6.07 9.00 13.53
C LYS A 272 7.38 9.05 14.33
N ASN A 273 7.71 7.96 15.05
CA ASN A 273 8.95 7.82 15.81
C ASN A 273 10.07 7.11 15.02
N LYS A 274 9.91 6.90 13.71
CA LYS A 274 10.95 6.26 12.89
C LYS A 274 12.16 7.17 12.78
N PHE A 275 13.33 6.62 13.08
CA PHE A 275 14.58 7.30 12.81
C PHE A 275 14.81 7.38 11.30
N MET A 276 14.98 8.61 10.79
CA MET A 276 15.19 8.86 9.37
C MET A 276 16.65 8.58 9.01
N THR A 277 16.91 7.38 8.54
CA THR A 277 18.24 6.98 8.05
C THR A 277 18.55 7.61 6.69
N SER A 278 19.83 7.69 6.32
CA SER A 278 20.24 8.16 4.98
C SER A 278 19.57 7.38 3.85
N SER A 279 19.34 6.07 4.03
CA SER A 279 18.64 5.23 3.05
C SER A 279 17.16 5.61 2.88
N ILE A 280 16.46 5.99 3.96
CA ILE A 280 15.05 6.48 3.87
C ILE A 280 15.00 7.86 3.22
N GLU A 281 15.94 8.74 3.56
CA GLU A 281 16.03 10.06 2.91
C GLU A 281 16.33 9.94 1.43
N GLN A 282 17.21 9.03 1.04
CA GLN A 282 17.54 8.78 -0.36
C GLN A 282 16.34 8.26 -1.14
N ILE A 283 15.59 7.28 -0.62
CA ILE A 283 14.33 6.82 -1.24
C ILE A 283 13.34 7.98 -1.40
N ARG A 284 13.18 8.83 -0.39
CA ARG A 284 12.30 10.00 -0.47
C ARG A 284 12.68 10.94 -1.61
N ASP A 285 13.96 11.16 -1.84
CA ASP A 285 14.46 12.04 -2.91
C ASP A 285 14.30 11.38 -4.30
N ILE A 286 14.53 10.07 -4.40
CA ILE A 286 14.25 9.31 -5.63
C ILE A 286 12.76 9.38 -5.99
N LEU A 287 11.85 9.19 -5.01
CA LEU A 287 10.41 9.24 -5.23
C LEU A 287 9.94 10.55 -5.89
N LYS A 288 10.61 11.67 -5.60
CA LYS A 288 10.28 12.98 -6.21
C LYS A 288 10.52 13.02 -7.72
N ARG A 289 11.39 12.16 -8.28
CA ARG A 289 11.65 12.06 -9.72
C ARG A 289 10.47 11.46 -10.48
N TYR A 290 9.63 10.67 -9.80
CA TYR A 290 8.46 9.97 -10.35
C TYR A 290 7.15 10.75 -10.16
N ARG A 291 7.23 12.07 -9.89
CA ARG A 291 6.12 12.88 -9.40
C ARG A 291 4.88 12.82 -10.29
N ARG A 292 4.99 12.96 -11.63
CA ARG A 292 3.86 13.01 -12.54
C ARG A 292 4.01 12.01 -13.70
N PRO A 293 2.95 11.29 -14.11
CA PRO A 293 2.98 10.51 -15.35
C PRO A 293 2.81 11.44 -16.57
N ASP A 294 3.63 11.23 -17.58
CA ASP A 294 3.71 12.05 -18.80
C ASP A 294 3.11 11.37 -20.05
N ILE A 295 2.57 10.17 -19.92
CA ILE A 295 2.09 9.35 -21.04
C ILE A 295 1.04 10.07 -21.90
N LEU A 296 0.21 10.94 -21.31
CA LEU A 296 -0.81 11.69 -22.05
C LEU A 296 -0.23 12.76 -22.97
N ASP A 297 1.03 13.14 -22.79
CA ASP A 297 1.73 14.10 -23.66
C ASP A 297 2.04 13.48 -25.03
N TYR A 298 1.98 12.14 -25.14
CA TYR A 298 2.38 11.37 -26.33
C TYR A 298 1.23 10.63 -27.01
N VAL A 299 0.02 10.63 -26.45
CA VAL A 299 -1.11 9.85 -26.98
C VAL A 299 -2.39 10.68 -27.05
N LYS A 300 -3.21 10.40 -28.08
CA LYS A 300 -4.54 11.00 -28.21
C LYS A 300 -5.50 10.26 -27.27
N ALA A 301 -6.06 10.97 -26.30
CA ALA A 301 -7.06 10.45 -25.38
C ALA A 301 -8.46 10.97 -25.72
N GLY A 302 -9.49 10.16 -25.49
CA GLY A 302 -10.87 10.62 -25.45
C GLY A 302 -11.16 11.38 -24.15
N THR A 303 -12.34 11.98 -24.03
CA THR A 303 -12.76 12.76 -22.87
C THR A 303 -14.18 12.40 -22.47
N LEU A 304 -14.41 12.16 -21.17
CA LEU A 304 -15.76 12.06 -20.61
C LEU A 304 -16.41 13.44 -20.56
N VAL A 305 -17.65 13.54 -21.00
CA VAL A 305 -18.41 14.79 -21.00
C VAL A 305 -19.73 14.64 -20.22
N ASN A 306 -20.03 15.60 -19.36
CA ASN A 306 -21.31 15.67 -18.70
C ASN A 306 -22.33 16.29 -19.66
N THR A 307 -23.35 15.52 -20.04
CA THR A 307 -24.41 15.96 -20.95
C THR A 307 -25.62 16.58 -20.21
N VAL A 308 -25.59 16.64 -18.90
CA VAL A 308 -26.63 17.30 -18.12
C VAL A 308 -26.38 18.80 -18.15
N GLU A 309 -27.14 19.52 -18.97
CA GLU A 309 -27.27 20.98 -18.81
C GLU A 309 -27.67 21.27 -17.35
N PRO A 310 -27.08 22.29 -16.70
CA PRO A 310 -27.52 22.66 -15.36
C PRO A 310 -29.03 23.00 -15.44
N PRO A 311 -29.84 22.64 -14.42
CA PRO A 311 -31.25 22.97 -14.41
C PRO A 311 -31.38 24.48 -14.59
N ILE A 312 -32.10 24.89 -15.64
CA ILE A 312 -32.46 26.28 -15.87
C ILE A 312 -33.28 26.69 -14.67
N LEU A 313 -32.70 27.46 -13.77
CA LEU A 313 -33.45 28.08 -12.67
C LEU A 313 -34.50 28.99 -13.30
N PRO A 314 -35.78 28.81 -13.01
CA PRO A 314 -36.80 29.72 -13.52
C PRO A 314 -36.54 31.14 -12.98
N ARG A 315 -36.61 32.11 -13.89
CA ARG A 315 -36.46 33.53 -13.60
C ARG A 315 -37.60 34.05 -12.69
#